data_ba3b0180c82f142341d51e8c5cfdcc81
#
_entry.id   ba3b0180c82f142341d51e8c5cfdcc81
#
_cell.length_a   1.000
_cell.length_b   1.000
_cell.length_c   1.000
_cell.angle_alpha   90.00
_cell.angle_beta   90.00
_cell.angle_gamma   90.00
#
_symmetry.space_group_name_H-M   'P 1'
#
loop_
_entity.id
_entity.type
_entity.pdbx_description
1 polymer ?
#
loop_
_entity_poly.entity_id
_entity_poly.type
_entity_poly.pdbx_seq_one_letter_code
_entity_poly.pdbx_strand_id
1 'polypeptide(L)'
;MKGMIYLEKSKVYFIKNITSDNLIKMYKILAKPLIGKIAVKISTGEKGNNNHLSPSLIKDLVNMLNGTIVECNTAYKGHRNTTKEHLKVAKEHGFTNISEVDIMDSEGDVALPVSNG
;
A
#
# COMPACT_ATOMS: atom_id res chain seq x y z
N MET A 1 42.61 -25.31 4.08
CA MET A 1 42.03 -24.13 4.77
C MET A 1 40.54 -24.11 4.54
N LYS A 2 39.74 -24.31 5.58
CA LYS A 2 38.29 -24.09 5.48
C LYS A 2 38.03 -22.57 5.50
N GLY A 3 37.62 -22.02 4.36
CA GLY A 3 37.21 -20.61 4.31
C GLY A 3 36.02 -20.39 5.21
N MET A 4 36.18 -19.52 6.23
CA MET A 4 35.06 -19.07 7.04
C MET A 4 34.17 -18.20 6.14
N ILE A 5 32.95 -18.69 5.87
CA ILE A 5 31.91 -17.89 5.23
C ILE A 5 31.38 -16.93 6.30
N TYR A 6 31.78 -15.67 6.22
CA TYR A 6 31.16 -14.60 6.99
C TYR A 6 29.77 -14.32 6.39
N LEU A 7 28.74 -14.85 7.01
CA LEU A 7 27.37 -14.47 6.69
C LEU A 7 27.14 -13.04 7.22
N GLU A 8 27.10 -12.09 6.32
CA GLU A 8 26.68 -10.71 6.68
C GLU A 8 25.24 -10.77 7.19
N LYS A 9 25.02 -10.33 8.42
CA LYS A 9 23.67 -10.26 9.00
C LYS A 9 22.88 -9.15 8.34
N SER A 10 21.62 -9.43 7.98
CA SER A 10 20.72 -8.42 7.45
C SER A 10 20.48 -7.31 8.46
N LYS A 11 20.51 -6.07 7.99
CA LYS A 11 20.19 -4.90 8.82
C LYS A 11 18.67 -4.82 9.01
N VAL A 12 18.25 -4.62 10.26
CA VAL A 12 16.84 -4.40 10.62
C VAL A 12 16.74 -3.00 11.23
N TYR A 13 15.78 -2.23 10.72
CA TYR A 13 15.50 -0.88 11.23
C TYR A 13 14.20 -0.90 12.03
N PHE A 14 14.20 -0.23 13.16
CA PHE A 14 13.05 -0.16 14.06
C PHE A 14 12.78 1.29 14.48
N ILE A 15 11.51 1.68 14.45
CA ILE A 15 11.02 2.96 14.99
C ILE A 15 9.90 2.67 15.99
N LYS A 16 10.05 3.18 17.22
CA LYS A 16 9.08 2.94 18.30
C LYS A 16 7.75 3.66 18.07
N ASN A 17 7.79 4.91 17.60
CA ASN A 17 6.60 5.74 17.47
C ASN A 17 6.12 5.76 16.02
N ILE A 18 4.84 5.42 15.83
CA ILE A 18 4.18 5.43 14.51
C ILE A 18 3.62 6.84 14.28
N THR A 19 4.36 7.63 13.48
CA THR A 19 3.98 8.99 13.06
C THR A 19 4.27 9.17 11.57
N SER A 20 3.63 10.15 10.92
CA SER A 20 3.88 10.48 9.50
C SER A 20 5.35 10.78 9.24
N ASP A 21 6.01 11.58 10.10
CA ASP A 21 7.44 11.90 10.00
C ASP A 21 8.33 10.66 10.09
N ASN A 22 8.02 9.76 11.02
CA ASN A 22 8.78 8.53 11.20
C ASN A 22 8.57 7.55 10.06
N LEU A 23 7.38 7.51 9.46
CA LEU A 23 7.11 6.75 8.24
C LEU A 23 7.98 7.26 7.08
N ILE A 24 8.06 8.58 6.89
CA ILE A 24 8.91 9.20 5.87
C ILE A 24 10.40 8.91 6.12
N LYS A 25 10.86 8.99 7.38
CA LYS A 25 12.25 8.64 7.75
C LYS A 25 12.56 7.19 7.39
N MET A 26 11.67 6.27 7.75
CA MET A 26 11.84 4.86 7.46
C MET A 26 11.87 4.60 5.95
N TYR A 27 10.95 5.22 5.21
CA TYR A 27 10.95 5.16 3.75
C TYR A 27 12.28 5.61 3.15
N LYS A 28 12.82 6.77 3.56
CA LYS A 28 14.10 7.32 3.07
C LYS A 28 15.30 6.42 3.35
N ILE A 29 15.25 5.64 4.44
CA ILE A 29 16.31 4.68 4.78
C ILE A 29 16.22 3.41 3.93
N LEU A 30 15.01 2.92 3.68
CA LEU A 30 14.76 1.60 3.08
C LEU A 30 14.54 1.66 1.57
N ALA A 31 13.95 2.74 1.07
CA ALA A 31 13.53 2.80 -0.32
C ALA A 31 14.68 3.18 -1.26
N LYS A 32 14.71 2.51 -2.40
CA LYS A 32 15.45 2.98 -3.58
C LYS A 32 14.66 4.10 -4.26
N PRO A 33 15.31 5.03 -4.96
CA PRO A 33 14.63 6.04 -5.75
C PRO A 33 13.61 5.40 -6.69
N LEU A 34 12.35 5.85 -6.61
CA LEU A 34 11.29 5.42 -7.50
C LEU A 34 11.21 6.39 -8.68
N ILE A 35 10.95 5.86 -9.88
CA ILE A 35 10.86 6.63 -11.13
C ILE A 35 9.52 6.32 -11.78
N GLY A 36 8.87 7.35 -12.37
CA GLY A 36 7.62 7.21 -13.08
C GLY A 36 6.37 7.33 -12.20
N LYS A 37 5.27 6.71 -12.60
CA LYS A 37 4.04 6.68 -11.82
C LYS A 37 4.20 5.76 -10.61
N ILE A 38 3.88 6.27 -9.43
CA ILE A 38 4.06 5.54 -8.19
C ILE A 38 2.71 5.06 -7.67
N ALA A 39 2.57 3.75 -7.54
CA ALA A 39 1.41 3.12 -6.94
C ALA A 39 1.69 2.86 -5.44
N VAL A 40 0.80 3.34 -4.58
CA VAL A 40 0.85 3.09 -3.13
C VAL A 40 -0.24 2.09 -2.78
N LYS A 41 0.12 0.81 -2.67
CA LYS A 41 -0.82 -0.26 -2.32
C LYS A 41 -1.14 -0.21 -0.83
N ILE A 42 -2.42 -0.09 -0.54
CA ILE A 42 -2.96 -0.16 0.84
C ILE A 42 -4.21 -1.03 0.87
N SER A 43 -4.74 -1.25 2.07
CA SER A 43 -6.11 -1.74 2.27
C SER A 43 -6.96 -0.61 2.82
N THR A 44 -8.03 -0.24 2.12
CA THR A 44 -8.94 0.84 2.52
C THR A 44 -9.85 0.46 3.69
N GLY A 45 -9.88 -0.82 4.08
CA GLY A 45 -10.68 -1.33 5.18
C GLY A 45 -12.14 -1.63 4.80
N GLU A 46 -12.81 -2.38 5.65
CA GLU A 46 -14.23 -2.71 5.46
C GLU A 46 -15.12 -1.56 5.91
N LYS A 47 -16.28 -1.42 5.27
CA LYS A 47 -17.29 -0.40 5.63
C LYS A 47 -17.66 -0.50 7.12
N GLY A 48 -17.62 0.65 7.80
CA GLY A 48 -17.94 0.75 9.22
C GLY A 48 -16.85 0.23 10.17
N ASN A 49 -15.70 -0.22 9.64
CA ASN A 49 -14.56 -0.65 10.43
C ASN A 49 -13.56 0.49 10.61
N ASN A 50 -13.14 0.73 11.84
CA ASN A 50 -12.15 1.77 12.20
C ASN A 50 -10.71 1.24 12.32
N ASN A 51 -10.46 -0.04 12.01
CA ASN A 51 -9.14 -0.67 12.11
C ASN A 51 -8.31 -0.57 10.82
N HIS A 52 -8.76 0.23 9.85
CA HIS A 52 -7.98 0.51 8.65
C HIS A 52 -6.84 1.49 8.96
N LEU A 53 -5.84 1.51 8.10
CA LEU A 53 -4.74 2.46 8.19
C LEU A 53 -5.28 3.91 8.14
N SER A 54 -4.85 4.75 9.09
CA SER A 54 -5.28 6.16 9.07
C SER A 54 -4.74 6.88 7.84
N PRO A 55 -5.60 7.53 7.02
CA PRO A 55 -5.14 8.35 5.91
C PRO A 55 -4.15 9.43 6.31
N SER A 56 -4.32 10.04 7.50
CA SER A 56 -3.40 11.08 8.00
C SER A 56 -1.98 10.56 8.23
N LEU A 57 -1.81 9.28 8.56
CA LEU A 57 -0.49 8.69 8.74
C LEU A 57 0.30 8.63 7.43
N ILE A 58 -0.35 8.33 6.33
CA ILE A 58 0.31 8.11 5.02
C ILE A 58 0.27 9.32 4.11
N LYS A 59 -0.55 10.33 4.41
CA LYS A 59 -0.78 11.51 3.56
C LYS A 59 0.52 12.15 3.06
N ASP A 60 1.41 12.47 3.98
CA ASP A 60 2.64 13.21 3.63
C ASP A 60 3.60 12.36 2.79
N LEU A 61 3.65 11.05 3.05
CA LEU A 61 4.43 10.13 2.23
C LEU A 61 3.84 9.99 0.82
N VAL A 62 2.52 9.81 0.70
CA VAL A 62 1.83 9.71 -0.60
C VAL A 62 2.04 10.99 -1.41
N ASN A 63 1.89 12.16 -0.78
CA ASN A 63 2.10 13.46 -1.42
C ASN A 63 3.57 13.67 -1.83
N MET A 64 4.53 13.33 -0.97
CA MET A 64 5.96 13.42 -1.27
C MET A 64 6.34 12.57 -2.49
N LEU A 65 5.69 11.42 -2.66
CA LEU A 65 5.90 10.52 -3.78
C LEU A 65 5.12 10.90 -5.04
N ASN A 66 4.20 11.84 -4.96
CA ASN A 66 3.18 12.08 -5.99
C ASN A 66 2.48 10.76 -6.39
N GLY A 67 2.13 9.97 -5.37
CA GLY A 67 1.63 8.61 -5.54
C GLY A 67 0.11 8.54 -5.70
N THR A 68 -0.35 7.54 -6.44
CA THR A 68 -1.75 7.14 -6.51
C THR A 68 -1.97 5.98 -5.55
N ILE A 69 -3.01 6.06 -4.71
CA ILE A 69 -3.43 4.93 -3.89
C ILE A 69 -4.07 3.88 -4.77
N VAL A 70 -3.62 2.63 -4.64
CA VAL A 70 -4.15 1.54 -5.45
C VAL A 70 -4.64 0.39 -4.58
N GLU A 71 -5.72 -0.25 -5.01
CA GLU A 71 -6.30 -1.45 -4.41
C GLU A 71 -7.00 -2.31 -5.47
N CYS A 72 -7.41 -3.53 -5.11
CA CYS A 72 -8.25 -4.38 -5.94
C CYS A 72 -9.57 -4.66 -5.24
N ASN A 73 -10.61 -4.97 -6.01
CA ASN A 73 -11.87 -5.46 -5.47
C ASN A 73 -11.65 -6.78 -4.72
N THR A 74 -12.48 -7.04 -3.71
CA THR A 74 -12.40 -8.29 -2.95
C THR A 74 -13.16 -9.41 -3.67
N ALA A 75 -12.60 -10.62 -3.64
CA ALA A 75 -13.27 -11.82 -4.19
C ALA A 75 -14.48 -12.28 -3.35
N TYR A 76 -14.50 -11.93 -2.06
CA TYR A 76 -15.63 -12.24 -1.18
C TYR A 76 -16.71 -11.16 -1.24
N LYS A 77 -17.94 -11.53 -0.92
CA LYS A 77 -19.07 -10.60 -0.88
C LYS A 77 -18.89 -9.55 0.21
N GLY A 78 -19.16 -8.29 -0.11
CA GLY A 78 -19.04 -7.17 0.80
C GLY A 78 -19.11 -5.84 0.06
N HIS A 79 -18.81 -4.75 0.75
CA HIS A 79 -18.87 -3.41 0.16
C HIS A 79 -17.63 -3.05 -0.68
N ARG A 80 -16.68 -3.98 -0.84
CA ARG A 80 -15.49 -3.81 -1.67
C ARG A 80 -15.38 -4.82 -2.81
N ASN A 81 -16.46 -5.55 -3.12
CA ASN A 81 -16.48 -6.53 -4.21
C ASN A 81 -16.89 -5.95 -5.56
N THR A 82 -17.28 -4.68 -5.61
CA THR A 82 -17.54 -3.94 -6.84
C THR A 82 -16.82 -2.59 -6.76
N THR A 83 -16.29 -2.14 -7.88
CA THR A 83 -15.52 -0.86 -7.96
C THR A 83 -16.32 0.31 -7.41
N LYS A 84 -17.60 0.43 -7.75
CA LYS A 84 -18.46 1.51 -7.30
C LYS A 84 -18.59 1.57 -5.77
N GLU A 85 -18.89 0.44 -5.12
CA GLU A 85 -19.02 0.40 -3.66
C GLU A 85 -17.66 0.50 -2.97
N HIS A 86 -16.59 -0.04 -3.55
CA HIS A 86 -15.24 0.06 -3.04
C HIS A 86 -14.73 1.50 -3.00
N LEU A 87 -14.90 2.26 -4.08
CA LEU A 87 -14.57 3.68 -4.12
C LEU A 87 -15.38 4.50 -3.09
N LYS A 88 -16.63 4.12 -2.84
CA LYS A 88 -17.44 4.74 -1.80
C LYS A 88 -16.87 4.49 -0.40
N VAL A 89 -16.43 3.25 -0.10
CA VAL A 89 -15.76 2.94 1.17
C VAL A 89 -14.44 3.70 1.29
N ALA A 90 -13.62 3.74 0.24
CA ALA A 90 -12.38 4.51 0.23
C ALA A 90 -12.61 6.01 0.51
N LYS A 91 -13.70 6.58 -0.03
CA LYS A 91 -14.12 7.96 0.23
C LYS A 91 -14.61 8.15 1.67
N GLU A 92 -15.47 7.27 2.18
CA GLU A 92 -15.98 7.31 3.56
C GLU A 92 -14.84 7.25 4.58
N HIS A 93 -13.79 6.49 4.29
CA HIS A 93 -12.60 6.38 5.14
C HIS A 93 -11.56 7.50 4.92
N GLY A 94 -11.80 8.42 3.98
CA GLY A 94 -10.99 9.61 3.77
C GLY A 94 -9.78 9.46 2.85
N PHE A 95 -9.60 8.33 2.18
CA PHE A 95 -8.44 8.11 1.31
C PHE A 95 -8.47 8.99 0.06
N THR A 96 -9.65 9.26 -0.50
CA THR A 96 -9.81 10.16 -1.65
C THR A 96 -9.50 11.64 -1.33
N ASN A 97 -9.36 12.00 -0.05
CA ASN A 97 -8.98 13.36 0.37
C ASN A 97 -7.46 13.60 0.33
N ILE A 98 -6.68 12.54 0.21
CA ILE A 98 -5.22 12.63 0.23
C ILE A 98 -4.57 12.34 -1.11
N SER A 99 -5.22 11.56 -1.97
CA SER A 99 -4.74 11.18 -3.30
C SER A 99 -5.87 10.64 -4.16
N GLU A 100 -5.64 10.50 -5.44
CA GLU A 100 -6.43 9.65 -6.31
C GLU A 100 -6.42 8.20 -5.79
N VAL A 101 -7.55 7.52 -5.90
CA VAL A 101 -7.70 6.10 -5.55
C VAL A 101 -8.10 5.33 -6.81
N ASP A 102 -7.26 4.42 -7.23
CA ASP A 102 -7.46 3.56 -8.38
C ASP A 102 -7.77 2.12 -7.93
N ILE A 103 -8.88 1.57 -8.39
CA ILE A 103 -9.21 0.16 -8.22
C ILE A 103 -8.74 -0.57 -9.48
N MET A 104 -7.58 -1.20 -9.39
CA MET A 104 -6.80 -1.68 -10.54
C MET A 104 -7.51 -2.71 -11.41
N ASP A 105 -8.47 -3.45 -10.87
CA ASP A 105 -9.30 -4.43 -11.56
C ASP A 105 -10.69 -3.88 -11.97
N SER A 106 -10.86 -2.55 -11.99
CA SER A 106 -12.15 -1.89 -12.32
C SER A 106 -12.67 -2.25 -13.72
N GLU A 107 -11.79 -2.50 -14.66
CA GLU A 107 -12.09 -2.84 -16.05
C GLU A 107 -11.78 -4.31 -16.39
N GLY A 108 -11.65 -5.14 -15.37
CA GLY A 108 -11.34 -6.56 -15.51
C GLY A 108 -9.91 -6.91 -15.10
N ASP A 109 -9.58 -8.17 -15.31
CA ASP A 109 -8.29 -8.75 -14.99
C ASP A 109 -7.73 -9.56 -16.18
N VAL A 110 -6.48 -9.96 -16.07
CA VAL A 110 -5.81 -10.81 -17.05
C VAL A 110 -5.44 -12.13 -16.39
N ALA A 111 -5.90 -13.24 -16.96
CA ALA A 111 -5.49 -14.57 -16.55
C ALA A 111 -4.08 -14.88 -17.09
N LEU A 112 -3.14 -15.10 -16.20
CA LEU A 112 -1.78 -15.54 -16.55
C LEU A 112 -1.64 -17.04 -16.32
N PRO A 113 -1.11 -17.82 -17.30
CA PRO A 113 -0.85 -19.22 -17.10
C PRO A 113 0.30 -19.41 -16.10
N VAL A 114 0.09 -20.25 -15.11
CA VAL A 114 1.12 -20.66 -14.14
C VAL A 114 1.49 -22.10 -14.41
N SER A 115 2.73 -22.33 -14.87
CA SER A 115 3.25 -23.68 -15.07
C SER A 115 3.42 -24.36 -13.71
N ASN A 116 2.82 -25.52 -13.54
CA ASN A 116 2.86 -26.32 -12.31
C ASN A 116 2.21 -25.64 -11.08
N GLY A 117 1.21 -24.78 -11.33
CA GLY A 117 0.35 -24.21 -10.29
C GLY A 117 -0.83 -25.12 -9.92
#